data_c3dc4e60d1e7bff6beedb25b92fe125f
#
_entry.id   c3dc4e60d1e7bff6beedb25b92fe125f
#
_cell.length_a   1.000
_cell.length_b   1.000
_cell.length_c   1.000
_cell.angle_alpha   90.00
_cell.angle_beta   90.00
_cell.angle_gamma   90.00
#
_symmetry.space_group_name_H-M   'P 1'
#
loop_
_entity.id
_entity.type
_entity.pdbx_description
1 polymer ?
#
loop_
_entity_poly.entity_id
_entity_poly.type
_entity_poly.pdbx_seq_one_letter_code
_entity_poly.pdbx_strand_id
1 'polypeptide(L)'
;MQSLNRYNSFYLQDRMPAGFNQHSSDIESVVGVQFSVLSPEEIERSSVVEITTHITYEGNEPKIGGLFDPRMGVLDNGKICRTCGQTNHGCPGHFGHYRLTRPVYYIQFHAMIMNVLKCICIRCSKLRIDKDLPKNRDLLHRKGEARWKSILEESSKIKRCGQECEDGCGAPQPDKFTREGIARIVAHYQELKQQQPLEVEYVHRLFRRISDEDVDFMGLSRFWCRPDWMICTVLRVPPPQVRPSVVQDNNQRSEDDLTHKLVDIIKNDRTLLQKIENNSSKNVIDEMTNVVQYHVATLVDNDIPGVAPSAQRSGRPLKSIQQRLGGKEGRIRYNIQGKRVEFSARSVITPDPNLSVAEIGVPIEIAMNLTSPEPVTPYNLKKLYKLVQNGADKWPGAKTIVRKDGRMISLKHVKTEEIVLYEGDVVNRHLLDNDILLFNRQPTLHKMSMMGHRVKVLPYKTFRMNVLATRPYNADFDGDKLPLF
;
A
#
# COMPACT_ATOMS: atom_id res chain seq x y z
N MET A 1 -4.83 -1.03 31.18
CA MET A 1 -5.65 0.09 30.70
C MET A 1 -4.95 1.45 30.69
N GLN A 2 -3.96 1.70 31.56
CA GLN A 2 -3.25 3.00 31.59
C GLN A 2 -2.17 3.20 30.47
N SER A 3 -1.69 2.15 29.82
CA SER A 3 -0.67 2.26 28.74
C SER A 3 -1.25 2.61 27.38
N LEU A 4 -2.53 2.36 27.12
CA LEU A 4 -3.19 2.69 25.85
C LEU A 4 -3.59 4.18 25.75
N ASN A 5 -3.79 4.86 26.88
CA ASN A 5 -4.15 6.28 26.88
C ASN A 5 -2.99 7.21 26.54
N ARG A 6 -1.73 6.78 26.67
CA ARG A 6 -0.58 7.60 26.25
C ARG A 6 -0.42 7.70 24.73
N TYR A 7 -0.87 6.71 23.97
CA TYR A 7 -0.81 6.74 22.50
C TYR A 7 -1.90 7.64 21.87
N ASN A 8 -3.04 7.83 22.56
CA ASN A 8 -4.12 8.66 22.02
C ASN A 8 -3.87 10.17 22.11
N SER A 9 -2.99 10.63 23.01
CA SER A 9 -2.69 12.07 23.13
C SER A 9 -1.72 12.57 22.04
N PHE A 10 -0.92 11.69 21.44
CA PHE A 10 0.04 12.08 20.39
C PHE A 10 -0.60 12.28 19.00
N TYR A 11 -1.78 11.69 18.75
CA TYR A 11 -2.42 11.74 17.43
C TYR A 11 -3.48 12.83 17.28
N LEU A 12 -3.91 13.47 18.34
CA LEU A 12 -5.06 14.39 18.30
C LEU A 12 -4.69 15.89 18.40
N GLN A 13 -3.44 16.26 18.69
CA GLN A 13 -3.14 17.66 18.95
C GLN A 13 -2.42 18.44 17.85
N ASP A 14 -1.66 17.83 16.94
CA ASP A 14 -0.88 18.64 15.98
C ASP A 14 -0.82 18.01 14.58
N ARG A 15 -1.84 18.18 13.78
CA ARG A 15 -1.68 18.16 12.30
C ARG A 15 -2.64 19.15 11.65
N MET A 16 -2.38 20.42 11.79
CA MET A 16 -2.56 21.38 10.72
C MET A 16 -1.66 20.95 9.55
N PRO A 17 -2.03 21.19 8.27
CA PRO A 17 -1.08 21.03 7.18
C PRO A 17 0.03 22.04 7.46
N ALA A 18 1.09 21.56 8.07
CA ALA A 18 2.29 22.35 8.31
C ALA A 18 2.84 22.74 6.94
N GLY A 19 2.77 24.00 6.62
CA GLY A 19 3.66 24.55 5.62
C GLY A 19 5.05 24.08 6.01
N PHE A 20 5.78 23.49 5.06
CA PHE A 20 7.12 22.98 5.24
C PHE A 20 8.00 24.06 5.84
N ASN A 21 8.15 24.08 7.16
CA ASN A 21 9.22 24.81 7.81
C ASN A 21 10.50 24.00 7.61
N GLN A 22 11.38 24.54 6.79
CA GLN A 22 12.67 23.94 6.42
C GLN A 22 13.68 23.82 7.60
N HIS A 23 13.27 23.96 8.84
CA HIS A 23 14.16 24.04 10.01
C HIS A 23 13.70 23.27 11.24
N SER A 24 12.99 22.15 11.12
CA SER A 24 12.89 21.25 12.27
C SER A 24 13.75 20.01 12.00
N SER A 25 14.85 19.92 12.71
CA SER A 25 15.73 18.75 12.78
C SER A 25 15.15 17.65 13.68
N ASP A 26 13.84 17.57 13.81
CA ASP A 26 13.20 16.55 14.61
C ASP A 26 13.24 15.22 13.83
N ILE A 27 14.12 14.35 14.27
CA ILE A 27 14.23 12.97 13.77
C ILE A 27 13.04 12.22 14.35
N GLU A 28 12.00 12.03 13.52
CA GLU A 28 10.89 11.15 13.86
C GLU A 28 11.29 9.70 13.57
N SER A 29 11.17 8.83 14.57
CA SER A 29 11.35 7.39 14.40
C SER A 29 10.00 6.70 14.26
N VAL A 30 9.84 5.81 13.26
CA VAL A 30 8.64 4.99 13.11
C VAL A 30 8.62 3.93 14.19
N VAL A 31 7.69 4.04 15.15
CA VAL A 31 7.54 3.12 16.28
C VAL A 31 6.66 1.92 15.90
N GLY A 32 5.74 2.08 14.97
CA GLY A 32 4.84 1.01 14.55
C GLY A 32 3.92 1.45 13.41
N VAL A 33 3.21 0.48 12.84
CA VAL A 33 2.21 0.68 11.79
C VAL A 33 0.88 0.10 12.26
N GLN A 34 -0.20 0.90 12.19
CA GLN A 34 -1.55 0.49 12.52
C GLN A 34 -2.41 0.47 11.25
N PHE A 35 -3.01 -0.69 10.96
CA PHE A 35 -4.02 -0.79 9.92
C PHE A 35 -5.39 -0.42 10.47
N SER A 36 -6.12 0.43 9.76
CA SER A 36 -7.46 0.88 10.15
C SER A 36 -8.38 1.00 8.93
N VAL A 37 -9.69 1.09 9.19
CA VAL A 37 -10.66 1.53 8.20
C VAL A 37 -10.77 3.05 8.35
N LEU A 38 -10.54 3.78 7.28
CA LEU A 38 -10.59 5.24 7.30
C LEU A 38 -12.05 5.73 7.44
N SER A 39 -12.29 6.67 8.34
CA SER A 39 -13.56 7.37 8.42
C SER A 39 -13.74 8.32 7.22
N PRO A 40 -14.98 8.65 6.84
CA PRO A 40 -15.23 9.67 5.81
C PRO A 40 -14.54 11.00 6.12
N GLU A 41 -14.56 11.43 7.39
CA GLU A 41 -13.91 12.65 7.85
C GLU A 41 -12.38 12.60 7.72
N GLU A 42 -11.76 11.44 7.99
CA GLU A 42 -10.33 11.25 7.78
C GLU A 42 -9.95 11.27 6.31
N ILE A 43 -10.77 10.67 5.44
CA ILE A 43 -10.56 10.70 3.99
C ILE A 43 -10.60 12.15 3.49
N GLU A 44 -11.60 12.94 3.90
CA GLU A 44 -11.72 14.34 3.52
C GLU A 44 -10.57 15.19 4.06
N ARG A 45 -10.23 15.04 5.34
CA ARG A 45 -9.14 15.78 5.99
C ARG A 45 -7.77 15.48 5.37
N SER A 46 -7.50 14.23 4.98
CA SER A 46 -6.24 13.82 4.36
C SER A 46 -6.17 14.12 2.85
N SER A 47 -7.28 14.56 2.25
CA SER A 47 -7.40 14.86 0.84
C SER A 47 -7.02 16.30 0.54
N VAL A 48 -6.29 16.50 -0.57
CA VAL A 48 -5.90 17.84 -1.05
C VAL A 48 -6.92 18.44 -2.02
N VAL A 49 -7.84 17.63 -2.54
CA VAL A 49 -8.83 18.08 -3.55
C VAL A 49 -10.07 17.20 -3.56
N GLU A 50 -11.23 17.81 -3.69
CA GLU A 50 -12.48 17.16 -4.06
C GLU A 50 -12.56 17.04 -5.58
N ILE A 51 -12.77 15.81 -6.08
CA ILE A 51 -12.93 15.57 -7.51
C ILE A 51 -14.39 15.91 -7.89
N THR A 52 -14.54 16.83 -8.81
CA THR A 52 -15.87 17.29 -9.26
C THR A 52 -16.16 16.94 -10.70
N THR A 53 -15.19 16.49 -11.48
CA THR A 53 -15.38 16.15 -12.90
C THR A 53 -14.68 14.85 -13.29
N HIS A 54 -15.28 14.13 -14.23
CA HIS A 54 -14.69 12.92 -14.83
C HIS A 54 -13.67 13.24 -15.93
N ILE A 55 -13.60 14.51 -16.39
CA ILE A 55 -12.68 14.94 -17.45
C ILE A 55 -11.27 14.96 -16.87
N THR A 56 -10.35 14.30 -17.55
CA THR A 56 -8.94 14.16 -17.13
C THR A 56 -8.09 15.31 -17.59
N TYR A 57 -8.19 15.67 -18.89
CA TYR A 57 -7.43 16.75 -19.53
C TYR A 57 -8.34 17.62 -20.40
N GLU A 58 -8.01 18.90 -20.51
CA GLU A 58 -8.52 19.83 -21.52
C GLU A 58 -7.34 20.21 -22.44
N GLY A 59 -7.33 19.64 -23.65
CA GLY A 59 -6.14 19.71 -24.51
C GLY A 59 -4.94 19.00 -23.85
N ASN A 60 -3.84 19.73 -23.62
CA ASN A 60 -2.63 19.22 -22.97
C ASN A 60 -2.55 19.54 -21.47
N GLU A 61 -3.49 20.30 -20.92
CA GLU A 61 -3.46 20.69 -19.51
C GLU A 61 -4.42 19.82 -18.68
N PRO A 62 -3.98 19.37 -17.47
CA PRO A 62 -4.84 18.63 -16.58
C PRO A 62 -5.99 19.51 -16.07
N LYS A 63 -7.22 18.97 -16.10
CA LYS A 63 -8.41 19.68 -15.64
C LYS A 63 -8.37 19.86 -14.14
N ILE A 64 -8.60 21.10 -13.67
CA ILE A 64 -8.78 21.41 -12.23
C ILE A 64 -10.08 20.77 -11.74
N GLY A 65 -10.04 20.11 -10.59
CA GLY A 65 -11.14 19.30 -10.05
C GLY A 65 -11.34 17.97 -10.77
N GLY A 66 -10.45 17.61 -11.71
CA GLY A 66 -10.42 16.33 -12.40
C GLY A 66 -9.45 15.32 -11.75
N LEU A 67 -9.40 14.12 -12.33
CA LEU A 67 -8.59 13.01 -11.81
C LEU A 67 -7.07 13.24 -11.87
N PHE A 68 -6.60 14.19 -12.67
CA PHE A 68 -5.19 14.60 -12.76
C PHE A 68 -4.95 16.02 -12.24
N ASP A 69 -5.77 16.49 -11.31
CA ASP A 69 -5.59 17.82 -10.71
C ASP A 69 -4.15 18.02 -10.20
N PRO A 70 -3.48 19.14 -10.56
CA PRO A 70 -2.09 19.42 -10.17
C PRO A 70 -1.81 19.45 -8.67
N ARG A 71 -2.85 19.54 -7.82
CA ARG A 71 -2.75 19.41 -6.36
C ARG A 71 -2.50 17.98 -5.91
N MET A 72 -2.93 16.97 -6.70
CA MET A 72 -2.69 15.55 -6.39
C MET A 72 -1.28 15.08 -6.74
N GLY A 73 -0.51 15.89 -7.45
CA GLY A 73 0.83 15.56 -7.91
C GLY A 73 1.01 15.79 -9.41
N VAL A 74 2.23 15.73 -9.87
CA VAL A 74 2.60 15.97 -11.26
C VAL A 74 3.35 14.78 -11.84
N LEU A 75 3.08 14.45 -13.10
CA LEU A 75 3.74 13.37 -13.83
C LEU A 75 4.75 13.92 -14.85
N ASP A 76 4.43 15.07 -15.46
CA ASP A 76 5.21 15.65 -16.55
C ASP A 76 6.48 16.33 -16.01
N ASN A 77 7.58 16.20 -16.77
CA ASN A 77 8.84 16.86 -16.43
C ASN A 77 8.68 18.39 -16.50
N GLY A 78 9.31 19.09 -15.57
CA GLY A 78 9.29 20.54 -15.50
C GLY A 78 8.04 21.16 -14.86
N LYS A 79 7.01 20.37 -14.54
CA LYS A 79 5.85 20.83 -13.76
C LYS A 79 6.11 20.68 -12.27
N ILE A 80 5.47 21.56 -11.47
CA ILE A 80 5.60 21.62 -10.02
C ILE A 80 4.25 21.27 -9.39
N CYS A 81 4.27 20.40 -8.37
CA CYS A 81 3.09 20.06 -7.59
C CYS A 81 2.62 21.27 -6.78
N ARG A 82 1.34 21.62 -6.86
CA ARG A 82 0.76 22.78 -6.15
C ARG A 82 0.64 22.57 -4.64
N THR A 83 0.73 21.34 -4.17
CA THR A 83 0.59 21.00 -2.73
C THR A 83 1.93 21.01 -2.01
N CYS A 84 2.95 20.34 -2.56
CA CYS A 84 4.27 20.21 -1.92
C CYS A 84 5.38 21.03 -2.57
N GLY A 85 5.13 21.71 -3.70
CA GLY A 85 6.15 22.50 -4.40
C GLY A 85 7.27 21.69 -5.06
N GLN A 86 7.19 20.37 -5.07
CA GLN A 86 8.21 19.49 -5.65
C GLN A 86 7.89 19.13 -7.10
N THR A 87 8.94 18.72 -7.83
CA THR A 87 8.83 18.20 -9.17
C THR A 87 8.33 16.74 -9.17
N ASN A 88 8.12 16.17 -10.34
CA ASN A 88 7.70 14.76 -10.50
C ASN A 88 8.64 13.74 -9.82
N HIS A 89 9.94 14.04 -9.66
CA HIS A 89 10.89 13.15 -9.00
C HIS A 89 10.79 13.18 -7.47
N GLY A 90 10.42 14.32 -6.88
CA GLY A 90 10.36 14.50 -5.43
C GLY A 90 8.95 14.38 -4.85
N CYS A 91 7.91 14.60 -5.66
CA CYS A 91 6.53 14.57 -5.20
C CYS A 91 6.05 13.13 -4.96
N PRO A 92 5.67 12.74 -3.73
CA PRO A 92 5.18 11.38 -3.45
C PRO A 92 3.76 11.14 -3.96
N GLY A 93 3.05 12.17 -4.42
CA GLY A 93 1.64 12.15 -4.72
C GLY A 93 0.75 12.40 -3.51
N HIS A 94 -0.39 13.02 -3.74
CA HIS A 94 -1.37 13.40 -2.71
C HIS A 94 -2.73 12.84 -3.07
N PHE A 95 -3.47 12.33 -2.07
CA PHE A 95 -4.78 11.77 -2.29
C PHE A 95 -5.84 12.85 -2.52
N GLY A 96 -6.78 12.56 -3.40
CA GLY A 96 -8.04 13.26 -3.52
C GLY A 96 -9.19 12.47 -2.91
N HIS A 97 -10.41 13.04 -2.95
CA HIS A 97 -11.62 12.33 -2.59
C HIS A 97 -12.76 12.64 -3.57
N TYR A 98 -13.74 11.75 -3.61
CA TYR A 98 -14.98 11.93 -4.34
C TYR A 98 -16.17 11.57 -3.44
N ARG A 99 -17.12 12.47 -3.28
CA ARG A 99 -18.34 12.23 -2.51
C ARG A 99 -19.37 11.54 -3.40
N LEU A 100 -19.83 10.37 -2.97
CA LEU A 100 -20.86 9.63 -3.66
C LEU A 100 -22.25 10.23 -3.34
N THR A 101 -23.12 10.27 -4.34
CA THR A 101 -24.49 10.73 -4.21
C THR A 101 -25.30 9.85 -3.25
N ARG A 102 -25.07 8.54 -3.31
CA ARG A 102 -25.65 7.56 -2.38
C ARG A 102 -24.57 6.66 -1.81
N PRO A 103 -24.70 6.23 -0.54
CA PRO A 103 -23.76 5.27 0.04
C PRO A 103 -23.81 3.93 -0.69
N VAL A 104 -22.65 3.29 -0.82
CA VAL A 104 -22.50 1.94 -1.41
C VAL A 104 -21.64 1.05 -0.50
N TYR A 105 -21.77 -0.27 -0.61
CA TYR A 105 -20.96 -1.19 0.19
C TYR A 105 -19.53 -1.28 -0.35
N TYR A 106 -18.54 -1.26 0.55
CA TYR A 106 -17.21 -1.77 0.24
C TYR A 106 -17.25 -3.29 0.19
N ILE A 107 -16.96 -3.85 -0.99
CA ILE A 107 -17.07 -5.30 -1.23
C ILE A 107 -16.17 -6.13 -0.29
N GLN A 108 -15.00 -5.63 0.06
CA GLN A 108 -14.06 -6.29 0.98
C GLN A 108 -14.60 -6.44 2.39
N PHE A 109 -15.54 -5.59 2.82
CA PHE A 109 -16.15 -5.65 4.15
C PHE A 109 -17.53 -6.30 4.16
N HIS A 110 -18.02 -6.78 3.02
CA HIS A 110 -19.40 -7.28 2.88
C HIS A 110 -19.71 -8.42 3.86
N ALA A 111 -18.79 -9.37 4.04
CA ALA A 111 -18.95 -10.46 5.02
C ALA A 111 -19.01 -9.91 6.46
N MET A 112 -18.17 -8.93 6.78
CA MET A 112 -18.16 -8.29 8.10
C MET A 112 -19.45 -7.52 8.37
N ILE A 113 -19.94 -6.76 7.39
CA ILE A 113 -21.22 -6.05 7.45
C ILE A 113 -22.36 -7.02 7.77
N MET A 114 -22.46 -8.16 7.06
CA MET A 114 -23.47 -9.18 7.36
C MET A 114 -23.34 -9.77 8.77
N ASN A 115 -22.11 -9.94 9.25
CA ASN A 115 -21.87 -10.46 10.60
C ASN A 115 -22.23 -9.42 11.67
N VAL A 116 -21.92 -8.14 11.46
CA VAL A 116 -22.36 -7.05 12.37
C VAL A 116 -23.89 -6.99 12.44
N LEU A 117 -24.58 -7.11 11.30
CA LEU A 117 -26.05 -7.18 11.26
C LEU A 117 -26.64 -8.35 12.08
N LYS A 118 -25.92 -9.47 12.22
CA LYS A 118 -26.32 -10.57 13.11
C LYS A 118 -26.15 -10.25 14.58
N CYS A 119 -25.22 -9.37 14.95
CA CYS A 119 -24.96 -9.02 16.35
C CYS A 119 -25.88 -7.93 16.89
N ILE A 120 -26.45 -7.08 16.00
CA ILE A 120 -27.29 -5.94 16.39
C ILE A 120 -28.76 -6.15 16.00
N CYS A 121 -29.63 -5.42 16.67
CA CYS A 121 -31.04 -5.33 16.26
C CYS A 121 -31.17 -4.47 15.00
N ILE A 122 -31.83 -4.99 13.96
CA ILE A 122 -32.04 -4.27 12.70
C ILE A 122 -33.01 -3.08 12.83
N ARG A 123 -33.72 -2.91 13.94
CA ARG A 123 -34.66 -1.80 14.15
C ARG A 123 -34.09 -0.71 15.04
N CYS A 124 -33.51 -1.07 16.21
CA CYS A 124 -33.04 -0.10 17.20
C CYS A 124 -31.51 0.04 17.27
N SER A 125 -30.74 -0.80 16.54
CA SER A 125 -29.27 -0.83 16.50
C SER A 125 -28.58 -1.25 17.81
N LYS A 126 -29.30 -1.59 18.88
CA LYS A 126 -28.72 -2.12 20.11
C LYS A 126 -28.17 -3.53 19.89
N LEU A 127 -27.18 -3.94 20.67
CA LEU A 127 -26.71 -5.32 20.69
C LEU A 127 -27.86 -6.28 21.04
N ARG A 128 -27.86 -7.47 20.44
CA ARG A 128 -28.82 -8.52 20.78
C ARG A 128 -28.52 -9.18 22.13
N ILE A 129 -27.25 -9.16 22.53
CA ILE A 129 -26.74 -9.74 23.78
C ILE A 129 -26.69 -8.66 24.84
N ASP A 130 -27.08 -9.03 26.08
CA ASP A 130 -26.86 -8.19 27.25
C ASP A 130 -25.39 -8.29 27.69
N LYS A 131 -24.72 -7.16 27.80
CA LYS A 131 -23.33 -7.06 28.26
C LYS A 131 -23.13 -7.42 29.73
N ASP A 132 -24.14 -7.16 30.55
CA ASP A 132 -24.05 -7.23 32.00
C ASP A 132 -24.34 -8.63 32.56
N LEU A 133 -24.87 -9.53 31.74
CA LEU A 133 -25.07 -10.91 32.13
C LEU A 133 -23.73 -11.61 32.44
N PRO A 134 -23.64 -12.38 33.56
CA PRO A 134 -22.41 -13.04 33.99
C PRO A 134 -21.76 -13.87 32.87
N LYS A 135 -22.58 -14.64 32.12
CA LYS A 135 -22.11 -15.44 30.97
C LYS A 135 -21.44 -14.64 29.87
N ASN A 136 -21.84 -13.38 29.70
CA ASN A 136 -21.34 -12.50 28.63
C ASN A 136 -20.14 -11.69 29.11
N ARG A 137 -19.96 -11.46 30.42
CA ARG A 137 -18.76 -10.84 30.99
C ARG A 137 -17.50 -11.64 30.72
N ASP A 138 -17.60 -12.96 30.68
CA ASP A 138 -16.48 -13.84 30.32
C ASP A 138 -15.98 -13.63 28.89
N LEU A 139 -16.84 -13.13 28.00
CA LEU A 139 -16.44 -12.79 26.64
C LEU A 139 -15.44 -11.61 26.59
N LEU A 140 -15.45 -10.72 27.59
CA LEU A 140 -14.51 -9.60 27.71
C LEU A 140 -13.07 -10.06 27.97
N HIS A 141 -12.87 -11.23 28.58
CA HIS A 141 -11.53 -11.79 28.77
C HIS A 141 -10.90 -12.28 27.48
N ARG A 142 -11.70 -12.60 26.48
CA ARG A 142 -11.21 -12.96 25.13
C ARG A 142 -10.79 -11.70 24.39
N LYS A 143 -9.83 -11.80 23.46
CA LYS A 143 -9.30 -10.67 22.67
C LYS A 143 -9.46 -10.92 21.18
N GLY A 144 -9.62 -9.82 20.42
CA GLY A 144 -9.62 -9.83 18.97
C GLY A 144 -10.63 -10.77 18.33
N GLU A 145 -10.18 -11.59 17.41
CA GLU A 145 -11.02 -12.50 16.61
C GLU A 145 -11.78 -13.54 17.46
N ALA A 146 -11.17 -14.02 18.54
CA ALA A 146 -11.81 -15.00 19.43
C ALA A 146 -13.04 -14.40 20.15
N ARG A 147 -12.93 -13.13 20.59
CA ARG A 147 -14.08 -12.40 21.15
C ARG A 147 -15.18 -12.23 20.11
N TRP A 148 -14.81 -11.74 18.93
CA TRP A 148 -15.74 -11.53 17.83
C TRP A 148 -16.55 -12.78 17.46
N LYS A 149 -15.86 -13.92 17.26
CA LYS A 149 -16.52 -15.21 16.94
C LYS A 149 -17.52 -15.62 18.02
N SER A 150 -17.15 -15.53 19.29
CA SER A 150 -18.03 -15.89 20.39
C SER A 150 -19.26 -15.01 20.48
N ILE A 151 -19.12 -13.70 20.29
CA ILE A 151 -20.25 -12.76 20.27
C ILE A 151 -21.18 -13.06 19.10
N LEU A 152 -20.63 -13.37 17.92
CA LEU A 152 -21.41 -13.72 16.75
C LEU A 152 -22.23 -15.01 16.96
N GLU A 153 -21.64 -16.02 17.60
CA GLU A 153 -22.32 -17.28 17.93
C GLU A 153 -23.47 -17.06 18.92
N GLU A 154 -23.23 -16.33 20.00
CA GLU A 154 -24.28 -16.05 21.02
C GLU A 154 -25.38 -15.16 20.44
N SER A 155 -25.03 -14.09 19.72
CA SER A 155 -26.01 -13.19 19.09
C SER A 155 -26.92 -13.91 18.09
N SER A 156 -26.40 -14.93 17.39
CA SER A 156 -27.16 -15.68 16.40
C SER A 156 -28.26 -16.55 17.01
N LYS A 157 -28.18 -16.87 18.30
CA LYS A 157 -29.19 -17.65 19.04
C LYS A 157 -30.43 -16.82 19.40
N ILE A 158 -30.29 -15.49 19.43
CA ILE A 158 -31.35 -14.58 19.89
C ILE A 158 -32.25 -14.20 18.71
N LYS A 159 -33.54 -14.55 18.82
CA LYS A 159 -34.52 -14.33 17.72
C LYS A 159 -35.33 -13.04 17.86
N ARG A 160 -35.41 -12.46 19.06
CA ARG A 160 -36.12 -11.21 19.33
C ARG A 160 -35.26 -10.24 20.11
N CYS A 161 -35.31 -8.98 19.73
CA CYS A 161 -34.63 -7.91 20.47
C CYS A 161 -35.29 -7.78 21.86
N GLY A 162 -34.47 -7.79 22.93
CA GLY A 162 -34.97 -7.75 24.32
C GLY A 162 -35.25 -9.10 24.91
N GLN A 163 -34.87 -10.20 24.26
CA GLN A 163 -34.98 -11.54 24.82
C GLN A 163 -34.08 -11.74 26.03
N GLU A 164 -32.91 -11.09 26.02
CA GLU A 164 -31.93 -11.11 27.13
C GLU A 164 -31.75 -9.73 27.80
N CYS A 165 -32.12 -8.63 27.13
CA CYS A 165 -31.98 -7.25 27.60
C CYS A 165 -33.34 -6.65 27.93
N GLU A 166 -33.49 -6.00 29.08
CA GLU A 166 -34.75 -5.30 29.45
C GLU A 166 -35.09 -4.13 28.53
N ASP A 167 -34.05 -3.50 27.92
CA ASP A 167 -34.13 -2.33 27.03
C ASP A 167 -34.42 -2.65 25.56
N GLY A 168 -34.84 -3.83 25.22
CA GLY A 168 -35.09 -4.27 23.86
C GLY A 168 -36.35 -3.71 23.24
N CYS A 169 -36.38 -3.53 21.89
CA CYS A 169 -37.54 -3.03 21.15
C CYS A 169 -38.59 -4.12 20.79
N GLY A 170 -38.40 -5.39 21.21
CA GLY A 170 -39.31 -6.52 20.93
C GLY A 170 -39.34 -6.99 19.45
N ALA A 171 -38.62 -6.36 18.56
CA ALA A 171 -38.68 -6.67 17.13
C ALA A 171 -38.10 -8.06 16.83
N PRO A 172 -38.76 -8.86 15.92
CA PRO A 172 -38.18 -10.11 15.44
C PRO A 172 -36.91 -9.84 14.65
N GLN A 173 -35.92 -10.72 14.80
CA GLN A 173 -34.64 -10.59 14.12
C GLN A 173 -34.53 -11.60 12.99
N PRO A 174 -33.83 -11.27 11.88
CA PRO A 174 -33.59 -12.21 10.79
C PRO A 174 -32.77 -13.40 11.26
N ASP A 175 -33.13 -14.58 10.76
CA ASP A 175 -32.40 -15.82 11.02
C ASP A 175 -31.11 -15.88 10.17
N LYS A 176 -31.18 -15.36 8.95
CA LYS A 176 -30.06 -15.41 7.99
C LYS A 176 -30.00 -14.15 7.14
N PHE A 177 -28.79 -13.71 6.84
CA PHE A 177 -28.51 -12.74 5.79
C PHE A 177 -27.84 -13.41 4.61
N THR A 178 -28.31 -13.11 3.40
CA THR A 178 -27.69 -13.59 2.17
C THR A 178 -27.29 -12.45 1.27
N ARG A 179 -26.29 -12.69 0.46
CA ARG A 179 -25.87 -11.76 -0.60
C ARG A 179 -26.56 -12.18 -1.89
N GLU A 180 -27.21 -11.22 -2.54
CA GLU A 180 -27.75 -11.35 -3.88
C GLU A 180 -27.01 -10.42 -4.85
N GLY A 181 -26.65 -10.94 -6.01
CA GLY A 181 -25.89 -10.17 -6.99
C GLY A 181 -24.54 -9.67 -6.46
N ILE A 182 -24.22 -8.39 -6.67
CA ILE A 182 -22.92 -7.84 -6.36
C ILE A 182 -22.75 -7.59 -4.85
N ALA A 183 -23.70 -6.92 -4.23
CA ALA A 183 -23.60 -6.51 -2.82
C ALA A 183 -24.94 -6.35 -2.11
N ARG A 184 -26.07 -6.69 -2.76
CA ARG A 184 -27.40 -6.56 -2.15
C ARG A 184 -27.52 -7.54 -0.98
N ILE A 185 -27.91 -7.03 0.18
CA ILE A 185 -28.13 -7.84 1.39
C ILE A 185 -29.62 -8.11 1.52
N VAL A 186 -29.98 -9.38 1.70
CA VAL A 186 -31.36 -9.79 1.95
C VAL A 186 -31.46 -10.47 3.30
N ALA A 187 -32.36 -9.97 4.13
CA ALA A 187 -32.69 -10.52 5.44
C ALA A 187 -33.82 -11.55 5.30
N HIS A 188 -33.61 -12.75 5.83
CA HIS A 188 -34.55 -13.87 5.79
C HIS A 188 -35.16 -14.09 7.18
N TYR A 189 -36.49 -14.11 7.24
CA TYR A 189 -37.27 -14.41 8.43
C TYR A 189 -37.98 -15.77 8.21
N GLN A 190 -37.51 -16.82 8.85
CA GLN A 190 -38.09 -18.16 8.70
C GLN A 190 -39.49 -18.26 9.27
N GLU A 191 -39.73 -17.69 10.45
CA GLU A 191 -41.04 -17.68 11.11
C GLU A 191 -42.10 -16.96 10.28
N LEU A 192 -41.74 -15.85 9.64
CA LEU A 192 -42.65 -15.03 8.83
C LEU A 192 -42.66 -15.43 7.36
N LYS A 193 -41.80 -16.36 6.93
CA LYS A 193 -41.56 -16.73 5.52
C LYS A 193 -41.36 -15.53 4.61
N GLN A 194 -40.73 -14.47 5.13
CA GLN A 194 -40.50 -13.21 4.43
C GLN A 194 -39.02 -13.03 4.11
N GLN A 195 -38.78 -12.40 2.97
CA GLN A 195 -37.46 -11.95 2.55
C GLN A 195 -37.49 -10.44 2.38
N GLN A 196 -36.64 -9.74 3.08
CA GLN A 196 -36.59 -8.28 3.02
C GLN A 196 -35.22 -7.82 2.50
N PRO A 197 -35.15 -7.18 1.33
CA PRO A 197 -33.92 -6.52 0.90
C PRO A 197 -33.64 -5.32 1.78
N LEU A 198 -32.36 -5.19 2.22
CA LEU A 198 -31.92 -4.05 3.02
C LEU A 198 -31.25 -3.02 2.12
N GLU A 199 -31.80 -1.80 2.11
CA GLU A 199 -31.19 -0.65 1.44
C GLU A 199 -29.90 -0.25 2.14
N VAL A 200 -28.86 0.13 1.37
CA VAL A 200 -27.55 0.52 1.91
C VAL A 200 -27.66 1.70 2.87
N GLU A 201 -28.46 2.68 2.54
CA GLU A 201 -28.72 3.84 3.39
C GLU A 201 -29.35 3.47 4.75
N TYR A 202 -30.24 2.48 4.73
CA TYR A 202 -30.85 1.97 5.96
C TYR A 202 -29.79 1.31 6.85
N VAL A 203 -28.94 0.44 6.28
CA VAL A 203 -27.84 -0.22 7.01
C VAL A 203 -26.84 0.80 7.53
N HIS A 204 -26.51 1.81 6.73
CA HIS A 204 -25.62 2.90 7.16
C HIS A 204 -26.18 3.66 8.36
N ARG A 205 -27.47 4.00 8.35
CA ARG A 205 -28.15 4.64 9.50
C ARG A 205 -28.18 3.76 10.73
N LEU A 206 -28.34 2.45 10.55
CA LEU A 206 -28.28 1.49 11.66
C LEU A 206 -26.89 1.48 12.30
N PHE A 207 -25.84 1.42 11.49
CA PHE A 207 -24.46 1.34 11.98
C PHE A 207 -24.00 2.62 12.68
N ARG A 208 -24.44 3.77 12.21
CA ARG A 208 -24.16 5.07 12.87
C ARG A 208 -24.78 5.19 14.27
N ARG A 209 -25.88 4.47 14.53
CA ARG A 209 -26.54 4.46 15.84
C ARG A 209 -25.92 3.52 16.86
N ILE A 210 -25.01 2.64 16.45
CA ILE A 210 -24.31 1.74 17.36
C ILE A 210 -23.45 2.58 18.31
N SER A 211 -23.60 2.36 19.63
CA SER A 211 -22.80 3.06 20.63
C SER A 211 -21.33 2.65 20.56
N ASP A 212 -20.42 3.56 20.95
CA ASP A 212 -18.99 3.26 20.97
C ASP A 212 -18.64 2.12 21.91
N GLU A 213 -19.39 1.99 23.01
CA GLU A 213 -19.25 0.88 23.96
C GLU A 213 -19.63 -0.47 23.34
N ASP A 214 -20.67 -0.49 22.48
CA ASP A 214 -21.09 -1.69 21.77
C ASP A 214 -20.08 -2.10 20.71
N VAL A 215 -19.47 -1.13 20.03
CA VAL A 215 -18.38 -1.37 19.08
C VAL A 215 -17.19 -2.02 19.77
N ASP A 216 -16.75 -1.46 20.91
CA ASP A 216 -15.62 -1.99 21.68
C ASP A 216 -15.95 -3.36 22.30
N PHE A 217 -17.20 -3.58 22.74
CA PHE A 217 -17.66 -4.88 23.22
C PHE A 217 -17.58 -5.96 22.14
N MET A 218 -18.04 -5.67 20.94
CA MET A 218 -17.94 -6.58 19.79
C MET A 218 -16.50 -6.97 19.44
N GLY A 219 -15.49 -6.30 20.00
CA GLY A 219 -14.07 -6.53 19.68
C GLY A 219 -13.58 -5.76 18.46
N LEU A 220 -14.39 -4.85 17.95
CA LEU A 220 -14.00 -3.82 17.00
C LEU A 220 -13.36 -2.65 17.75
N SER A 221 -13.00 -1.59 17.06
CA SER A 221 -12.43 -0.39 17.69
C SER A 221 -13.19 0.84 17.26
N ARG A 222 -13.67 1.62 18.22
CA ARG A 222 -14.32 2.91 17.97
C ARG A 222 -13.39 3.92 17.27
N PHE A 223 -12.06 3.77 17.43
CA PHE A 223 -11.06 4.68 16.85
C PHE A 223 -10.55 4.23 15.49
N TRP A 224 -10.52 2.91 15.22
CA TRP A 224 -9.84 2.35 14.06
C TRP A 224 -10.75 1.57 13.11
N CYS A 225 -11.91 1.15 13.56
CA CYS A 225 -12.77 0.25 12.78
C CYS A 225 -14.22 0.32 13.28
N ARG A 226 -14.91 1.43 13.04
CA ARG A 226 -16.36 1.50 13.26
C ARG A 226 -17.12 0.83 12.10
N PRO A 227 -18.24 0.15 12.38
CA PRO A 227 -19.05 -0.50 11.35
C PRO A 227 -19.57 0.43 10.25
N ASP A 228 -19.92 1.67 10.58
CA ASP A 228 -20.39 2.67 9.62
C ASP A 228 -19.34 3.08 8.58
N TRP A 229 -18.04 2.99 8.90
CA TRP A 229 -16.95 3.27 7.97
C TRP A 229 -16.75 2.16 6.92
N MET A 230 -17.36 0.99 7.11
CA MET A 230 -17.35 -0.10 6.12
C MET A 230 -18.30 0.15 4.95
N ILE A 231 -19.06 1.25 5.00
CA ILE A 231 -19.95 1.70 3.94
C ILE A 231 -19.36 2.95 3.31
N CYS A 232 -19.16 2.91 2.00
CA CYS A 232 -18.53 4.00 1.25
C CYS A 232 -19.53 5.14 1.03
N THR A 233 -19.28 6.27 1.66
CA THR A 233 -19.94 7.55 1.38
C THR A 233 -18.98 8.50 0.66
N VAL A 234 -17.71 8.42 0.98
CA VAL A 234 -16.62 9.19 0.38
C VAL A 234 -15.57 8.22 -0.15
N LEU A 235 -15.34 8.26 -1.45
CA LEU A 235 -14.34 7.42 -2.11
C LEU A 235 -12.98 8.12 -2.10
N ARG A 236 -11.95 7.45 -1.59
CA ARG A 236 -10.58 7.95 -1.65
C ARG A 236 -10.02 7.76 -3.05
N VAL A 237 -9.54 8.84 -3.65
CA VAL A 237 -8.97 8.83 -5.00
C VAL A 237 -7.44 8.80 -4.92
N PRO A 238 -6.77 7.74 -5.46
CA PRO A 238 -5.32 7.65 -5.44
C PRO A 238 -4.66 8.71 -6.32
N PRO A 239 -3.44 9.14 -5.97
CA PRO A 239 -2.69 10.12 -6.75
C PRO A 239 -2.34 9.62 -8.16
N PRO A 240 -2.02 10.54 -9.10
CA PRO A 240 -1.60 10.18 -10.46
C PRO A 240 -0.40 9.23 -10.52
N GLN A 241 0.54 9.29 -9.57
CA GLN A 241 1.71 8.41 -9.50
C GLN A 241 1.37 6.93 -9.34
N VAL A 242 0.22 6.60 -8.72
CA VAL A 242 -0.27 5.21 -8.58
C VAL A 242 -0.90 4.69 -9.88
N ARG A 243 -1.38 5.60 -10.74
CA ARG A 243 -2.10 5.33 -11.99
C ARG A 243 -1.62 6.25 -13.12
N PRO A 244 -0.33 6.22 -13.46
CA PRO A 244 0.26 7.14 -14.43
C PRO A 244 -0.36 6.97 -15.82
N SER A 245 -0.52 8.08 -16.53
CA SER A 245 -0.85 8.07 -17.95
C SER A 245 0.44 8.04 -18.78
N VAL A 246 0.43 7.27 -19.86
CA VAL A 246 1.56 7.17 -20.81
C VAL A 246 1.21 7.87 -22.10
N VAL A 247 2.07 8.76 -22.56
CA VAL A 247 1.97 9.39 -23.87
C VAL A 247 2.61 8.46 -24.90
N GLN A 248 1.85 8.08 -25.92
CA GLN A 248 2.32 7.27 -27.04
C GLN A 248 3.01 8.15 -28.10
N ASP A 249 3.74 7.54 -29.02
CA ASP A 249 4.47 8.24 -30.08
C ASP A 249 3.58 9.12 -30.98
N ASN A 250 2.29 8.81 -31.06
CA ASN A 250 1.26 9.58 -31.78
C ASN A 250 0.65 10.73 -30.94
N ASN A 251 1.25 11.11 -29.83
CA ASN A 251 0.73 12.08 -28.86
C ASN A 251 -0.61 11.69 -28.19
N GLN A 252 -1.08 10.46 -28.39
CA GLN A 252 -2.27 9.97 -27.71
C GLN A 252 -1.91 9.52 -26.29
N ARG A 253 -2.66 9.97 -25.27
CA ARG A 253 -2.49 9.52 -23.89
C ARG A 253 -3.23 8.20 -23.68
N SER A 254 -2.51 7.20 -23.17
CA SER A 254 -3.09 5.96 -22.67
C SER A 254 -3.23 6.07 -21.16
N GLU A 255 -4.45 5.94 -20.69
CA GLU A 255 -4.77 6.03 -19.26
C GLU A 255 -4.74 4.65 -18.60
N ASP A 256 -4.44 4.63 -17.31
CA ASP A 256 -4.41 3.42 -16.50
C ASP A 256 -5.82 2.83 -16.26
N ASP A 257 -5.89 1.52 -16.04
CA ASP A 257 -7.15 0.82 -15.78
C ASP A 257 -7.91 1.38 -14.56
N LEU A 258 -7.20 1.81 -13.51
CA LEU A 258 -7.83 2.47 -12.35
C LEU A 258 -8.43 3.84 -12.71
N THR A 259 -7.79 4.59 -13.61
CA THR A 259 -8.32 5.87 -14.07
C THR A 259 -9.60 5.67 -14.86
N HIS A 260 -9.64 4.70 -15.78
CA HIS A 260 -10.88 4.36 -16.50
C HIS A 260 -12.02 4.01 -15.54
N LYS A 261 -11.70 3.23 -14.50
CA LYS A 261 -12.70 2.84 -13.50
C LYS A 261 -13.22 4.00 -12.66
N LEU A 262 -12.34 4.92 -12.27
CA LEU A 262 -12.72 6.14 -11.56
C LEU A 262 -13.59 7.06 -12.43
N VAL A 263 -13.25 7.18 -13.73
CA VAL A 263 -14.09 7.92 -14.70
C VAL A 263 -15.50 7.31 -14.76
N ASP A 264 -15.61 5.97 -14.85
CA ASP A 264 -16.90 5.29 -14.89
C ASP A 264 -17.72 5.54 -13.61
N ILE A 265 -17.08 5.49 -12.42
CA ILE A 265 -17.75 5.78 -11.14
C ILE A 265 -18.31 7.20 -11.16
N ILE A 266 -17.48 8.20 -11.45
CA ILE A 266 -17.88 9.61 -11.42
C ILE A 266 -18.99 9.90 -12.44
N LYS A 267 -18.88 9.32 -13.64
CA LYS A 267 -19.86 9.51 -14.72
C LYS A 267 -21.22 8.92 -14.34
N ASN A 268 -21.26 7.69 -13.83
CA ASN A 268 -22.50 7.03 -13.46
C ASN A 268 -23.12 7.65 -12.19
N ASP A 269 -22.31 8.09 -11.23
CA ASP A 269 -22.80 8.76 -10.03
C ASP A 269 -23.42 10.13 -10.35
N ARG A 270 -22.84 10.89 -11.29
CA ARG A 270 -23.45 12.13 -11.80
C ARG A 270 -24.76 11.87 -12.52
N THR A 271 -24.84 10.79 -13.30
CA THR A 271 -26.10 10.38 -13.94
C THR A 271 -27.13 10.02 -12.88
N LEU A 272 -26.73 9.34 -11.79
CA LEU A 272 -27.59 9.06 -10.64
C LEU A 272 -28.10 10.35 -10.00
N LEU A 273 -27.22 11.33 -9.75
CA LEU A 273 -27.59 12.64 -9.20
C LEU A 273 -28.65 13.34 -10.07
N GLN A 274 -28.41 13.40 -11.38
CA GLN A 274 -29.38 13.98 -12.33
C GLN A 274 -30.74 13.27 -12.32
N LYS A 275 -30.75 11.92 -12.17
CA LYS A 275 -32.02 11.16 -12.07
C LYS A 275 -32.74 11.46 -10.77
N ILE A 276 -32.04 11.68 -9.68
CA ILE A 276 -32.63 12.08 -8.39
C ILE A 276 -33.19 13.49 -8.48
N GLU A 277 -32.45 14.44 -9.04
CA GLU A 277 -32.88 15.84 -9.24
C GLU A 277 -34.11 15.92 -10.15
N ASN A 278 -34.20 15.09 -11.17
CA ASN A 278 -35.32 14.98 -12.08
C ASN A 278 -36.52 14.18 -11.50
N ASN A 279 -36.47 13.78 -10.21
CA ASN A 279 -37.54 13.01 -9.55
C ASN A 279 -37.93 11.74 -10.32
N SER A 280 -36.97 11.03 -10.90
CA SER A 280 -37.19 9.76 -11.60
C SER A 280 -37.79 8.69 -10.66
N SER A 281 -38.42 7.65 -11.22
CA SER A 281 -39.02 6.59 -10.42
C SER A 281 -38.00 5.88 -9.53
N LYS A 282 -38.46 5.39 -8.37
CA LYS A 282 -37.57 4.68 -7.40
C LYS A 282 -36.81 3.54 -8.05
N ASN A 283 -37.44 2.77 -8.94
CA ASN A 283 -36.81 1.63 -9.62
C ASN A 283 -35.60 2.08 -10.46
N VAL A 284 -35.73 3.19 -11.21
CA VAL A 284 -34.65 3.73 -12.04
C VAL A 284 -33.48 4.23 -11.15
N ILE A 285 -33.78 4.87 -10.02
CA ILE A 285 -32.78 5.34 -9.07
C ILE A 285 -32.05 4.13 -8.45
N ASP A 286 -32.77 3.08 -8.08
CA ASP A 286 -32.18 1.87 -7.49
C ASP A 286 -31.33 1.10 -8.50
N GLU A 287 -31.74 1.02 -9.78
CA GLU A 287 -30.94 0.43 -10.86
C GLU A 287 -29.61 1.21 -11.05
N MET A 288 -29.69 2.55 -11.12
CA MET A 288 -28.50 3.38 -11.25
C MET A 288 -27.58 3.29 -10.02
N THR A 289 -28.16 3.17 -8.82
CA THR A 289 -27.38 2.93 -7.59
C THR A 289 -26.64 1.59 -7.66
N ASN A 290 -27.27 0.55 -8.19
CA ASN A 290 -26.63 -0.75 -8.42
C ASN A 290 -25.49 -0.67 -9.46
N VAL A 291 -25.62 0.18 -10.48
CA VAL A 291 -24.52 0.42 -11.45
C VAL A 291 -23.33 1.10 -10.76
N VAL A 292 -23.57 2.13 -9.93
CA VAL A 292 -22.48 2.77 -9.15
C VAL A 292 -21.86 1.76 -8.19
N GLN A 293 -22.67 0.96 -7.50
CA GLN A 293 -22.21 -0.13 -6.63
C GLN A 293 -21.32 -1.14 -7.40
N TYR A 294 -21.70 -1.50 -8.62
CA TYR A 294 -20.89 -2.36 -9.49
C TYR A 294 -19.53 -1.74 -9.81
N HIS A 295 -19.50 -0.46 -10.16
CA HIS A 295 -18.25 0.20 -10.52
C HIS A 295 -17.32 0.38 -9.30
N VAL A 296 -17.86 0.69 -8.12
CA VAL A 296 -17.06 0.77 -6.88
C VAL A 296 -16.56 -0.62 -6.47
N ALA A 297 -17.39 -1.67 -6.56
CA ALA A 297 -16.97 -3.04 -6.25
C ALA A 297 -15.84 -3.53 -7.17
N THR A 298 -15.99 -3.32 -8.49
CA THR A 298 -14.98 -3.75 -9.48
C THR A 298 -13.73 -2.87 -9.53
N LEU A 299 -13.73 -1.68 -8.92
CA LEU A 299 -12.49 -0.94 -8.63
C LEU A 299 -11.61 -1.70 -7.63
N VAL A 300 -12.22 -2.28 -6.60
CA VAL A 300 -11.53 -3.01 -5.53
C VAL A 300 -11.21 -4.42 -5.97
N ASP A 301 -12.21 -5.16 -6.46
CA ASP A 301 -12.08 -6.55 -6.90
C ASP A 301 -12.88 -6.77 -8.19
N ASN A 302 -12.19 -7.13 -9.27
CA ASN A 302 -12.83 -7.40 -10.58
C ASN A 302 -13.05 -8.88 -10.84
N ASP A 303 -12.72 -9.78 -9.90
CA ASP A 303 -12.90 -11.23 -9.99
C ASP A 303 -14.03 -11.73 -9.07
N ILE A 304 -15.10 -10.94 -8.93
CA ILE A 304 -16.23 -11.26 -8.04
C ILE A 304 -17.01 -12.46 -8.64
N PRO A 305 -17.15 -13.58 -7.89
CA PRO A 305 -17.89 -14.74 -8.39
C PRO A 305 -19.35 -14.40 -8.72
N GLY A 306 -19.80 -14.84 -9.91
CA GLY A 306 -21.17 -14.61 -10.38
C GLY A 306 -21.46 -13.22 -10.95
N VAL A 307 -20.47 -12.39 -11.13
CA VAL A 307 -20.57 -11.05 -11.71
C VAL A 307 -19.66 -10.95 -12.93
N ALA A 308 -20.14 -10.38 -14.03
CA ALA A 308 -19.32 -10.15 -15.20
C ALA A 308 -18.19 -9.16 -14.88
N PRO A 309 -16.92 -9.46 -15.21
CA PRO A 309 -15.82 -8.55 -14.97
C PRO A 309 -15.94 -7.27 -15.81
N SER A 310 -15.53 -6.17 -15.26
CA SER A 310 -15.42 -4.91 -16.02
C SER A 310 -14.26 -5.02 -16.99
N ALA A 311 -14.51 -4.76 -18.27
CA ALA A 311 -13.52 -4.91 -19.34
C ALA A 311 -13.39 -3.64 -20.16
N GLN A 312 -12.26 -3.47 -20.84
CA GLN A 312 -12.06 -2.49 -21.90
C GLN A 312 -12.89 -2.85 -23.15
N ARG A 313 -13.01 -1.90 -24.08
CA ARG A 313 -13.66 -2.16 -25.38
C ARG A 313 -13.06 -3.33 -26.17
N SER A 314 -11.79 -3.64 -25.93
CA SER A 314 -11.09 -4.81 -26.50
C SER A 314 -11.47 -6.17 -25.86
N GLY A 315 -12.32 -6.19 -24.84
CA GLY A 315 -12.67 -7.38 -24.07
C GLY A 315 -11.67 -7.75 -22.96
N ARG A 316 -10.51 -7.05 -22.86
CA ARG A 316 -9.54 -7.28 -21.78
C ARG A 316 -10.11 -6.81 -20.45
N PRO A 317 -10.14 -7.65 -19.39
CA PRO A 317 -10.61 -7.24 -18.07
C PRO A 317 -9.68 -6.15 -17.48
N LEU A 318 -10.30 -5.17 -16.82
CA LEU A 318 -9.58 -4.10 -16.12
C LEU A 318 -8.91 -4.66 -14.87
N LYS A 319 -7.68 -4.23 -14.59
CA LYS A 319 -6.92 -4.64 -13.43
C LYS A 319 -7.36 -3.86 -12.19
N SER A 320 -7.96 -4.56 -11.21
CA SER A 320 -8.43 -3.98 -9.95
C SER A 320 -7.30 -3.78 -8.93
N ILE A 321 -7.60 -3.09 -7.81
CA ILE A 321 -6.67 -2.88 -6.70
C ILE A 321 -6.21 -4.22 -6.11
N GLN A 322 -7.14 -5.17 -5.89
CA GLN A 322 -6.83 -6.49 -5.36
C GLN A 322 -5.85 -7.24 -6.25
N GLN A 323 -6.04 -7.20 -7.56
CA GLN A 323 -5.15 -7.85 -8.53
C GLN A 323 -3.76 -7.18 -8.61
N ARG A 324 -3.65 -5.89 -8.27
CA ARG A 324 -2.35 -5.21 -8.16
C ARG A 324 -1.57 -5.63 -6.92
N LEU A 325 -2.25 -5.97 -5.84
CA LEU A 325 -1.63 -6.38 -4.58
C LEU A 325 -1.33 -7.88 -4.57
N GLY A 326 -2.28 -8.69 -5.02
CA GLY A 326 -2.20 -10.15 -5.00
C GLY A 326 -1.49 -10.76 -6.21
N GLY A 327 -1.34 -12.09 -6.16
CA GLY A 327 -0.76 -12.86 -7.26
C GLY A 327 0.77 -12.84 -7.33
N LYS A 328 1.32 -13.55 -8.33
CA LYS A 328 2.78 -13.74 -8.51
C LYS A 328 3.51 -12.43 -8.82
N GLU A 329 2.88 -11.56 -9.60
CA GLU A 329 3.43 -10.27 -10.05
C GLU A 329 2.88 -9.08 -9.26
N GLY A 330 2.11 -9.35 -8.18
CA GLY A 330 1.55 -8.32 -7.32
C GLY A 330 2.59 -7.68 -6.39
N ARG A 331 2.19 -6.57 -5.76
CA ARG A 331 3.08 -5.79 -4.89
C ARG A 331 3.63 -6.59 -3.72
N ILE A 332 2.83 -7.50 -3.14
CA ILE A 332 3.26 -8.29 -1.98
C ILE A 332 4.38 -9.24 -2.36
N ARG A 333 4.17 -10.12 -3.36
CA ARG A 333 5.15 -11.15 -3.72
C ARG A 333 6.33 -10.61 -4.51
N TYR A 334 6.11 -9.64 -5.42
CA TYR A 334 7.12 -9.21 -6.39
C TYR A 334 7.88 -7.94 -5.98
N ASN A 335 7.35 -7.10 -5.08
CA ASN A 335 8.01 -5.85 -4.69
C ASN A 335 8.36 -5.78 -3.20
N ILE A 336 7.67 -6.54 -2.32
CA ILE A 336 7.88 -6.51 -0.87
C ILE A 336 8.64 -7.75 -0.41
N GLN A 337 8.12 -8.96 -0.65
CA GLN A 337 8.77 -10.21 -0.26
C GLN A 337 10.08 -10.44 -1.02
N GLY A 338 10.07 -10.15 -2.31
CA GLY A 338 11.26 -10.21 -3.16
C GLY A 338 11.27 -9.05 -4.14
N LYS A 339 12.40 -8.40 -4.30
CA LYS A 339 12.59 -7.26 -5.19
C LYS A 339 13.96 -7.29 -5.84
N ARG A 340 14.10 -6.59 -6.97
CA ARG A 340 15.40 -6.36 -7.60
C ARG A 340 16.20 -5.40 -6.74
N VAL A 341 17.47 -5.70 -6.58
CA VAL A 341 18.40 -4.90 -5.79
C VAL A 341 19.45 -4.26 -6.67
N GLU A 342 19.88 -3.06 -6.30
CA GLU A 342 21.02 -2.36 -6.89
C GLU A 342 22.34 -2.84 -6.26
N PHE A 343 23.48 -2.35 -6.76
CA PHE A 343 24.81 -2.71 -6.32
C PHE A 343 25.06 -4.23 -6.38
N SER A 344 24.61 -4.85 -7.47
CA SER A 344 24.81 -6.28 -7.74
C SER A 344 25.53 -6.47 -9.07
N ALA A 345 26.25 -7.57 -9.18
CA ALA A 345 26.90 -7.97 -10.40
C ALA A 345 26.59 -9.43 -10.73
N ARG A 346 26.72 -9.82 -11.98
CA ARG A 346 26.56 -11.20 -12.43
C ARG A 346 27.57 -11.51 -13.51
N SER A 347 28.34 -12.58 -13.33
CA SER A 347 29.31 -13.06 -14.34
C SER A 347 29.45 -14.57 -14.27
N VAL A 348 30.12 -15.13 -15.26
CA VAL A 348 30.50 -16.55 -15.29
C VAL A 348 31.53 -16.84 -14.19
N ILE A 349 31.45 -18.02 -13.60
CA ILE A 349 32.43 -18.52 -12.64
C ILE A 349 33.51 -19.39 -13.34
N THR A 350 34.75 -19.31 -12.87
CA THR A 350 35.82 -20.15 -13.31
C THR A 350 36.66 -20.60 -12.12
N PRO A 351 37.30 -21.80 -12.17
CA PRO A 351 38.09 -22.31 -11.06
C PRO A 351 39.41 -21.55 -10.88
N ASP A 352 39.81 -21.36 -9.65
CA ASP A 352 41.15 -20.88 -9.28
C ASP A 352 41.62 -21.57 -7.99
N PRO A 353 42.60 -22.50 -8.07
CA PRO A 353 43.08 -23.22 -6.90
C PRO A 353 43.94 -22.35 -5.96
N ASN A 354 44.41 -21.19 -6.41
CA ASN A 354 45.23 -20.29 -5.61
C ASN A 354 44.43 -19.43 -4.63
N LEU A 355 43.10 -19.42 -4.78
CA LEU A 355 42.21 -18.72 -3.85
C LEU A 355 41.85 -19.62 -2.67
N SER A 356 41.73 -19.02 -1.48
CA SER A 356 41.19 -19.70 -0.32
C SER A 356 39.70 -20.03 -0.55
N VAL A 357 39.15 -21.02 0.16
CA VAL A 357 37.71 -21.36 0.14
C VAL A 357 36.84 -20.17 0.59
N ALA A 358 37.38 -19.31 1.44
CA ALA A 358 36.68 -18.11 1.94
C ALA A 358 36.86 -16.88 1.03
N GLU A 359 37.62 -16.97 -0.05
CA GLU A 359 37.90 -15.87 -0.97
C GLU A 359 37.13 -16.03 -2.29
N ILE A 360 36.85 -14.90 -2.92
CA ILE A 360 36.30 -14.82 -4.27
C ILE A 360 37.09 -13.82 -5.09
N GLY A 361 37.49 -14.21 -6.30
CA GLY A 361 38.12 -13.32 -7.26
C GLY A 361 37.11 -12.51 -8.01
N VAL A 362 37.19 -11.19 -7.90
CA VAL A 362 36.29 -10.24 -8.54
C VAL A 362 37.03 -9.49 -9.65
N PRO A 363 36.46 -9.40 -10.86
CA PRO A 363 37.05 -8.60 -11.94
C PRO A 363 37.20 -7.11 -11.56
N ILE A 364 38.30 -6.49 -11.98
CA ILE A 364 38.56 -5.06 -11.71
C ILE A 364 37.46 -4.19 -12.24
N GLU A 365 36.88 -4.46 -13.42
CA GLU A 365 35.76 -3.71 -13.99
C GLU A 365 34.53 -3.72 -13.09
N ILE A 366 34.23 -4.86 -12.48
CA ILE A 366 33.14 -5.00 -11.51
C ILE A 366 33.49 -4.29 -10.20
N ALA A 367 34.74 -4.41 -9.73
CA ALA A 367 35.19 -3.76 -8.49
C ALA A 367 35.20 -2.23 -8.58
N MET A 368 35.39 -1.66 -9.77
CA MET A 368 35.27 -0.20 -10.00
C MET A 368 33.82 0.25 -10.13
N ASN A 369 32.92 -0.63 -10.57
CA ASN A 369 31.51 -0.26 -10.77
C ASN A 369 30.68 -0.44 -9.47
N LEU A 370 30.89 -1.51 -8.75
CA LEU A 370 30.32 -1.72 -7.42
C LEU A 370 31.07 -0.86 -6.41
N THR A 371 30.33 -0.13 -5.60
CA THR A 371 30.91 0.77 -4.61
C THR A 371 30.47 0.42 -3.21
N SER A 372 31.37 0.60 -2.25
CA SER A 372 31.09 0.48 -0.83
C SER A 372 31.07 1.87 -0.20
N PRO A 373 29.98 2.30 0.46
CA PRO A 373 29.93 3.58 1.13
C PRO A 373 30.79 3.54 2.42
N GLU A 374 31.78 4.41 2.51
CA GLU A 374 32.62 4.57 3.70
C GLU A 374 32.51 6.00 4.23
N PRO A 375 31.97 6.20 5.46
CA PRO A 375 31.87 7.53 6.05
C PRO A 375 33.27 8.07 6.40
N VAL A 376 33.47 9.36 6.14
CA VAL A 376 34.73 10.03 6.44
C VAL A 376 34.84 10.29 7.93
N THR A 377 35.89 9.74 8.54
CA THR A 377 36.25 9.93 9.94
C THR A 377 37.68 10.45 10.05
N PRO A 378 38.11 11.03 11.18
CA PRO A 378 39.49 11.47 11.35
C PRO A 378 40.53 10.36 11.13
N TYR A 379 40.18 9.09 11.41
CA TYR A 379 41.07 7.94 11.30
C TYR A 379 41.28 7.47 9.86
N ASN A 380 40.26 7.54 8.99
CA ASN A 380 40.33 7.05 7.62
C ASN A 380 40.50 8.15 6.55
N LEU A 381 40.47 9.42 6.95
CA LEU A 381 40.54 10.57 6.04
C LEU A 381 41.74 10.50 5.07
N LYS A 382 42.95 10.16 5.56
CA LYS A 382 44.13 10.07 4.71
C LYS A 382 44.03 8.96 3.67
N LYS A 383 43.41 7.82 4.04
CA LYS A 383 43.16 6.69 3.13
C LYS A 383 42.15 7.07 2.07
N LEU A 384 41.02 7.62 2.48
CA LEU A 384 39.95 8.02 1.56
C LEU A 384 40.37 9.14 0.63
N TYR A 385 41.19 10.08 1.11
CA TYR A 385 41.71 11.15 0.26
C TYR A 385 42.54 10.60 -0.92
N LYS A 386 43.41 9.59 -0.68
CA LYS A 386 44.17 8.92 -1.76
C LYS A 386 43.24 8.23 -2.75
N LEU A 387 42.15 7.60 -2.30
CA LEU A 387 41.18 6.93 -3.17
C LEU A 387 40.42 7.95 -4.03
N VAL A 388 40.06 9.10 -3.46
CA VAL A 388 39.40 10.18 -4.17
C VAL A 388 40.34 10.81 -5.20
N GLN A 389 41.62 11.00 -4.89
CA GLN A 389 42.64 11.49 -5.83
C GLN A 389 42.81 10.56 -7.03
N ASN A 390 42.72 9.25 -6.84
CA ASN A 390 42.78 8.28 -7.92
C ASN A 390 41.58 8.36 -8.88
N GLY A 391 40.47 8.92 -8.41
CA GLY A 391 39.26 9.12 -9.21
C GLY A 391 38.48 7.84 -9.50
N ALA A 392 37.54 7.95 -10.46
CA ALA A 392 36.63 6.88 -10.81
C ALA A 392 37.21 5.85 -11.79
N ASP A 393 38.21 6.25 -12.59
CA ASP A 393 38.72 5.43 -13.71
C ASP A 393 39.95 4.59 -13.33
N LYS A 394 40.46 4.74 -12.12
CA LYS A 394 41.66 4.05 -11.64
C LYS A 394 41.38 3.24 -10.39
N TRP A 395 41.66 1.95 -10.42
CA TRP A 395 41.58 1.11 -9.22
C TRP A 395 42.91 1.09 -8.46
N PRO A 396 42.95 1.20 -7.12
CA PRO A 396 41.84 1.50 -6.20
C PRO A 396 41.45 3.00 -6.24
N GLY A 397 40.16 3.29 -6.28
CA GLY A 397 39.64 4.67 -6.36
C GLY A 397 38.28 4.82 -5.72
N ALA A 398 37.59 5.90 -6.10
CA ALA A 398 36.23 6.20 -5.63
C ALA A 398 35.37 6.73 -6.80
N LYS A 399 34.06 6.44 -6.77
CA LYS A 399 33.13 6.82 -7.86
C LYS A 399 32.41 8.13 -7.58
N THR A 400 31.90 8.28 -6.36
CA THR A 400 31.12 9.45 -5.96
C THR A 400 31.39 9.82 -4.48
N ILE A 401 31.13 11.07 -4.16
CA ILE A 401 31.13 11.57 -2.78
C ILE A 401 29.73 12.13 -2.50
N VAL A 402 29.14 11.73 -1.40
CA VAL A 402 27.90 12.27 -0.86
C VAL A 402 28.26 13.19 0.28
N ARG A 403 27.96 14.49 0.14
CA ARG A 403 28.18 15.50 1.16
C ARG A 403 27.17 15.34 2.30
N LYS A 404 27.49 15.89 3.45
CA LYS A 404 26.61 15.91 4.62
C LYS A 404 25.24 16.56 4.33
N ASP A 405 25.17 17.49 3.39
CA ASP A 405 23.94 18.15 2.91
C ASP A 405 23.16 17.34 1.87
N GLY A 406 23.60 16.11 1.56
CA GLY A 406 22.96 15.20 0.59
C GLY A 406 23.36 15.42 -0.87
N ARG A 407 24.17 16.43 -1.18
CA ARG A 407 24.67 16.65 -2.55
C ARG A 407 25.62 15.54 -2.95
N MET A 408 25.40 14.96 -4.15
CA MET A 408 26.27 13.91 -4.72
C MET A 408 27.22 14.52 -5.77
N ILE A 409 28.51 14.28 -5.60
CA ILE A 409 29.58 14.71 -6.50
C ILE A 409 30.12 13.50 -7.22
N SER A 410 30.07 13.44 -8.54
CA SER A 410 30.64 12.37 -9.36
C SER A 410 32.11 12.72 -9.67
N LEU A 411 33.01 11.81 -9.29
CA LEU A 411 34.46 11.98 -9.51
C LEU A 411 34.89 11.80 -10.98
N LYS A 412 33.98 11.32 -11.83
CA LYS A 412 34.25 11.19 -13.27
C LYS A 412 34.29 12.53 -14.00
N HIS A 413 33.63 13.56 -13.48
CA HIS A 413 33.43 14.84 -14.19
C HIS A 413 34.07 16.03 -13.47
N VAL A 414 34.71 15.81 -12.34
CA VAL A 414 35.31 16.87 -11.50
C VAL A 414 36.81 16.61 -11.37
N LYS A 415 37.59 17.70 -11.34
CA LYS A 415 39.03 17.59 -11.03
C LYS A 415 39.21 17.14 -9.59
N THR A 416 39.75 15.93 -9.43
CA THR A 416 39.90 15.28 -8.13
C THR A 416 40.87 15.99 -7.19
N GLU A 417 41.79 16.78 -7.74
CA GLU A 417 42.80 17.57 -6.98
C GLU A 417 42.18 18.69 -6.15
N GLU A 418 41.05 19.24 -6.61
CA GLU A 418 40.36 20.38 -5.96
C GLU A 418 39.35 19.94 -4.87
N ILE A 419 39.18 18.62 -4.68
CA ILE A 419 38.16 18.11 -3.77
C ILE A 419 38.71 18.01 -2.36
N VAL A 420 38.08 18.71 -1.43
CA VAL A 420 38.34 18.61 0.02
C VAL A 420 37.27 17.71 0.63
N LEU A 421 37.70 16.71 1.42
CA LEU A 421 36.81 15.87 2.21
C LEU A 421 36.59 16.48 3.59
N TYR A 422 35.35 16.47 4.04
CA TYR A 422 34.95 16.89 5.38
C TYR A 422 34.48 15.70 6.20
N GLU A 423 34.65 15.81 7.50
CA GLU A 423 34.13 14.81 8.43
C GLU A 423 32.59 14.72 8.32
N GLY A 424 32.07 13.50 8.16
CA GLY A 424 30.65 13.23 7.95
C GLY A 424 30.23 13.14 6.47
N ASP A 425 31.12 13.42 5.51
CA ASP A 425 30.90 13.06 4.11
C ASP A 425 30.93 11.54 3.96
N VAL A 426 30.28 10.99 2.94
CA VAL A 426 30.33 9.56 2.61
C VAL A 426 31.00 9.41 1.25
N VAL A 427 32.10 8.62 1.22
CA VAL A 427 32.81 8.30 -0.03
C VAL A 427 32.37 6.92 -0.51
N ASN A 428 31.80 6.85 -1.69
CA ASN A 428 31.48 5.60 -2.37
C ASN A 428 32.75 5.12 -3.09
N ARG A 429 33.59 4.36 -2.32
CA ARG A 429 34.86 3.84 -2.83
C ARG A 429 34.66 2.57 -3.65
N HIS A 430 35.60 2.25 -4.52
CA HIS A 430 35.67 0.96 -5.19
C HIS A 430 35.82 -0.18 -4.17
N LEU A 431 35.46 -1.39 -4.57
CA LEU A 431 35.75 -2.58 -3.78
C LEU A 431 37.24 -2.75 -3.62
N LEU A 432 37.67 -3.10 -2.42
CA LEU A 432 39.05 -3.38 -2.06
C LEU A 432 39.21 -4.86 -1.68
N ASP A 433 40.46 -5.32 -1.69
CA ASP A 433 40.79 -6.66 -1.17
C ASP A 433 40.34 -6.76 0.30
N ASN A 434 39.81 -7.92 0.66
CA ASN A 434 39.25 -8.29 1.97
C ASN A 434 37.88 -7.62 2.30
N ASP A 435 37.25 -6.88 1.41
CA ASP A 435 35.83 -6.54 1.57
C ASP A 435 35.01 -7.83 1.57
N ILE A 436 33.92 -7.85 2.33
CA ILE A 436 33.02 -9.00 2.40
C ILE A 436 31.81 -8.74 1.52
N LEU A 437 31.55 -9.65 0.58
CA LEU A 437 30.40 -9.63 -0.29
C LEU A 437 29.62 -10.93 -0.18
N LEU A 438 28.31 -10.85 -0.45
CA LEU A 438 27.45 -12.02 -0.54
C LEU A 438 27.50 -12.59 -1.95
N PHE A 439 27.77 -13.88 -2.05
CA PHE A 439 27.78 -14.63 -3.29
C PHE A 439 26.68 -15.67 -3.28
N ASN A 440 25.93 -15.80 -4.36
CA ASN A 440 24.76 -16.65 -4.43
C ASN A 440 24.71 -17.44 -5.74
N ARG A 441 24.09 -18.61 -5.73
CA ARG A 441 23.62 -19.30 -6.94
C ARG A 441 22.14 -19.56 -6.87
N GLN A 442 21.43 -19.21 -7.93
CA GLN A 442 20.00 -19.51 -8.11
C GLN A 442 19.85 -20.86 -8.84
N PRO A 443 18.90 -21.72 -8.40
CA PRO A 443 17.92 -21.51 -7.31
C PRO A 443 18.56 -21.65 -5.92
N THR A 444 18.15 -20.77 -4.98
CA THR A 444 18.62 -20.81 -3.58
C THR A 444 17.81 -21.84 -2.80
N LEU A 445 18.26 -23.11 -2.81
CA LEU A 445 17.52 -24.23 -2.22
C LEU A 445 17.74 -24.38 -0.72
N HIS A 446 18.88 -23.93 -0.22
CA HIS A 446 19.25 -24.00 1.20
C HIS A 446 20.12 -22.79 1.60
N LYS A 447 20.34 -22.59 2.89
CA LYS A 447 21.09 -21.47 3.42
C LYS A 447 22.53 -21.34 2.87
N MET A 448 23.16 -22.46 2.51
CA MET A 448 24.53 -22.48 1.97
C MET A 448 24.63 -22.07 0.50
N SER A 449 23.49 -21.92 -0.20
CA SER A 449 23.48 -21.37 -1.56
C SER A 449 23.74 -19.86 -1.61
N MET A 450 23.85 -19.21 -0.44
CA MET A 450 24.26 -17.81 -0.28
C MET A 450 25.25 -17.71 0.88
N MET A 451 26.46 -17.29 0.60
CA MET A 451 27.52 -17.19 1.61
C MET A 451 28.34 -15.91 1.42
N GLY A 452 28.92 -15.41 2.51
CA GLY A 452 29.86 -14.29 2.48
C GLY A 452 31.28 -14.77 2.12
N HIS A 453 31.92 -14.07 1.18
CA HIS A 453 33.31 -14.30 0.78
C HIS A 453 34.11 -13.00 0.88
N ARG A 454 35.41 -13.13 1.13
CA ARG A 454 36.37 -12.02 1.05
C ARG A 454 36.77 -11.79 -0.38
N VAL A 455 36.69 -10.55 -0.81
CA VAL A 455 37.04 -10.12 -2.17
C VAL A 455 38.56 -10.16 -2.36
N LYS A 456 38.97 -10.66 -3.53
CA LYS A 456 40.29 -10.46 -4.08
C LYS A 456 40.14 -9.92 -5.50
N VAL A 457 40.56 -8.70 -5.73
CA VAL A 457 40.40 -8.05 -7.03
C VAL A 457 41.48 -8.58 -8.00
N LEU A 458 41.01 -9.11 -9.15
CA LEU A 458 41.87 -9.76 -10.14
C LEU A 458 41.65 -9.18 -11.54
N PRO A 459 42.68 -9.18 -12.42
CA PRO A 459 42.60 -8.61 -13.76
C PRO A 459 41.93 -9.56 -14.77
N TYR A 460 40.88 -10.27 -14.35
CA TYR A 460 40.13 -11.18 -15.21
C TYR A 460 38.73 -10.64 -15.48
N LYS A 461 38.00 -11.28 -16.39
CA LYS A 461 36.61 -10.91 -16.71
C LYS A 461 35.54 -11.79 -16.04
N THR A 462 35.98 -12.90 -15.41
CA THR A 462 35.09 -13.88 -14.76
C THR A 462 35.34 -13.87 -13.27
N PHE A 463 34.29 -14.24 -12.51
CA PHE A 463 34.50 -14.53 -11.09
C PHE A 463 35.39 -15.78 -10.93
N ARG A 464 36.26 -15.75 -9.96
CA ARG A 464 37.17 -16.85 -9.63
C ARG A 464 36.82 -17.41 -8.27
N MET A 465 36.73 -18.73 -8.15
CA MET A 465 36.45 -19.38 -6.87
C MET A 465 37.21 -20.68 -6.72
N ASN A 466 37.46 -21.06 -5.46
CA ASN A 466 38.06 -22.36 -5.16
C ASN A 466 37.08 -23.49 -5.52
N VAL A 467 37.59 -24.55 -6.13
CA VAL A 467 36.79 -25.71 -6.52
C VAL A 467 36.02 -26.34 -5.36
N LEU A 468 36.59 -26.33 -4.15
CA LEU A 468 35.94 -26.88 -2.95
C LEU A 468 34.66 -26.08 -2.55
N ALA A 469 34.59 -24.82 -2.91
CA ALA A 469 33.42 -23.97 -2.64
C ALA A 469 32.25 -24.24 -3.58
N THR A 470 32.38 -25.03 -4.65
CA THR A 470 31.31 -25.32 -5.60
C THR A 470 30.18 -26.17 -5.02
N ARG A 471 30.48 -27.10 -4.12
CA ARG A 471 29.49 -28.03 -3.55
C ARG A 471 28.31 -27.34 -2.85
N PRO A 472 28.52 -26.38 -1.93
CA PRO A 472 27.41 -25.67 -1.28
C PRO A 472 26.52 -24.89 -2.26
N TYR A 473 27.08 -24.38 -3.35
CA TYR A 473 26.36 -23.65 -4.37
C TYR A 473 25.67 -24.57 -5.39
N ASN A 474 26.02 -25.88 -5.39
CA ASN A 474 25.67 -26.81 -6.46
C ASN A 474 26.03 -26.24 -7.83
N ALA A 475 27.23 -25.66 -7.93
CA ALA A 475 27.75 -24.96 -9.11
C ALA A 475 28.78 -25.83 -9.82
N ASP A 476 28.80 -25.71 -11.16
CA ASP A 476 29.84 -26.25 -12.01
C ASP A 476 30.38 -25.16 -12.96
N PHE A 477 31.48 -25.49 -13.68
CA PHE A 477 32.15 -24.51 -14.52
C PHE A 477 31.81 -24.69 -16.02
N ASP A 478 30.58 -25.07 -16.31
CA ASP A 478 30.03 -25.25 -17.66
C ASP A 478 29.43 -23.97 -18.26
N GLY A 479 29.63 -22.83 -17.60
CA GLY A 479 29.06 -21.53 -17.98
C GLY A 479 28.09 -20.96 -16.95
N ASP A 480 28.04 -21.53 -15.77
CA ASP A 480 27.23 -21.02 -14.67
C ASP A 480 27.54 -19.54 -14.39
N LYS A 481 26.48 -18.75 -14.20
CA LYS A 481 26.54 -17.33 -13.87
C LYS A 481 25.98 -17.09 -12.48
N LEU A 482 26.82 -16.64 -11.57
CA LEU A 482 26.45 -16.37 -10.19
C LEU A 482 26.33 -14.87 -9.95
N PRO A 483 25.28 -14.42 -9.23
CA PRO A 483 25.18 -13.05 -8.74
C PRO A 483 26.03 -12.82 -7.49
N LEU A 484 26.53 -11.59 -7.39
CA LEU A 484 27.30 -11.02 -6.28
C LEU A 484 26.53 -9.80 -5.77
N PHE A 485 26.43 -9.67 -4.44
CA PHE A 485 25.71 -8.59 -3.76
C PHE A 485 26.56 -7.90 -2.70
#